data_6b21213c9672ef73a318edc877a92a5b
#
_entry.id   6b21213c9672ef73a318edc877a92a5b
#
_cell.length_a   1.000
_cell.length_b   1.000
_cell.length_c   1.000
_cell.angle_alpha   90.00
_cell.angle_beta   90.00
_cell.angle_gamma   90.00
#
_symmetry.space_group_name_H-M   'P 1'
#
loop_
_entity.id
_entity.type
_entity.pdbx_description
1 polymer ?
#
loop_
_entity_poly.entity_id
_entity_poly.type
_entity_poly.pdbx_seq_one_letter_code
_entity_poly.pdbx_strand_id
1 'polypeptide(L)'
;LISSFTPLLQYAVGVQQVAENDDNKSAPDNGTPQTATTAGTKISFKQTPDLFWVIFDTYPRADTLREVYGFSNDEFLNRLKEMDFIVSSKPTSNYTSTPLSVGSTLNLDYIIRGFIKREDAIRANNSLAGKSKVHDIFRDNGYRMAHWIWNGLLNCDEFEEGLCFRRDSLKFDELESALISWTPLNSLAGKIEKRFTGTNRFEAPDVLAALQKAPTDKPLFGLIHITVPHDPYRFKADCQPVSSSEYRRLIDDKRQYVDQVHCANIQSQAIIDTILKRNPNSVIILQSDTGPSWSTVGGGSLDEAFYE
;
A
#
# COMPACT_ATOMS: atom_id res chain seq x y z
N LEU A 1 3.81 12.33 -6.99
CA LEU A 1 3.97 11.49 -5.78
C LEU A 1 5.44 11.22 -5.46
N ILE A 2 6.28 10.88 -6.45
CA ILE A 2 7.73 10.69 -6.24
C ILE A 2 8.37 12.00 -5.73
N SER A 3 7.95 13.15 -6.26
CA SER A 3 8.43 14.47 -5.83
C SER A 3 7.90 14.91 -4.45
N SER A 4 6.83 14.31 -3.95
CA SER A 4 6.24 14.67 -2.66
C SER A 4 6.74 13.80 -1.50
N PHE A 5 7.20 12.58 -1.77
CA PHE A 5 7.70 11.69 -0.71
C PHE A 5 9.02 12.18 -0.12
N THR A 6 9.95 12.64 -0.97
CA THR A 6 11.25 13.17 -0.50
C THR A 6 11.09 14.40 0.41
N PRO A 7 10.29 15.44 0.07
CA PRO A 7 10.03 16.55 0.97
C PRO A 7 9.34 16.15 2.28
N LEU A 8 8.37 15.23 2.23
CA LEU A 8 7.72 14.71 3.44
C LEU A 8 8.70 13.97 4.34
N LEU A 9 9.58 13.16 3.78
CA LEU A 9 10.62 12.47 4.53
C LEU A 9 11.63 13.47 5.14
N GLN A 10 12.02 14.49 4.39
CA GLN A 10 12.89 15.56 4.88
C GLN A 10 12.26 16.34 6.03
N TYR A 11 10.96 16.62 5.93
CA TYR A 11 10.23 17.31 6.99
C TYR A 11 10.10 16.45 8.25
N ALA A 12 9.70 15.18 8.07
CA ALA A 12 9.37 14.29 9.19
C ALA A 12 10.60 13.77 9.95
N VAL A 13 11.71 13.48 9.26
CA VAL A 13 12.90 12.82 9.86
C VAL A 13 14.17 13.65 9.79
N GLY A 14 14.14 14.83 9.17
CA GLY A 14 15.29 15.72 9.07
C GLY A 14 16.48 15.06 8.36
N VAL A 15 16.33 14.77 7.08
CA VAL A 15 17.36 14.06 6.29
C VAL A 15 18.64 14.89 6.18
N GLN A 16 19.76 14.27 6.52
CA GLN A 16 21.11 14.81 6.24
C GLN A 16 21.73 13.99 5.11
N GLN A 17 22.08 14.66 4.02
CA GLN A 17 22.86 14.04 2.95
C GLN A 17 24.34 13.99 3.40
N VAL A 18 24.88 12.80 3.53
CA VAL A 18 26.31 12.59 3.78
C VAL A 18 26.94 12.27 2.42
N ALA A 19 27.79 13.18 1.93
CA ALA A 19 28.64 12.90 0.78
C ALA A 19 29.72 11.89 1.20
N GLU A 20 29.79 10.74 0.57
CA GLU A 20 30.97 9.87 0.69
C GLU A 20 32.13 10.56 -0.02
N ASN A 21 33.18 10.94 0.73
CA ASN A 21 34.42 11.39 0.17
C ASN A 21 35.16 10.17 -0.40
N ASP A 22 35.22 10.11 -1.73
CA ASP A 22 36.01 9.12 -2.45
C ASP A 22 37.46 9.65 -2.52
N ASP A 23 38.26 9.30 -1.50
CA ASP A 23 39.72 9.69 -1.38
C ASP A 23 40.63 8.83 -2.27
N ASN A 24 40.13 8.27 -3.36
CA ASN A 24 40.94 7.46 -4.27
C ASN A 24 40.87 7.96 -5.72
N LYS A 25 41.45 9.15 -6.00
CA LYS A 25 41.70 9.61 -7.36
C LYS A 25 43.05 9.08 -7.84
N SER A 26 43.04 7.99 -8.60
CA SER A 26 44.12 7.65 -9.53
C SER A 26 43.77 8.13 -10.95
N ALA A 27 44.79 8.61 -11.66
CA ALA A 27 44.79 9.41 -12.90
C ALA A 27 43.97 8.91 -14.10
N PRO A 28 43.71 9.77 -15.13
CA PRO A 28 42.70 9.57 -16.15
C PRO A 28 43.17 8.62 -17.25
N ASP A 29 42.30 7.68 -17.62
CA ASP A 29 42.37 6.90 -18.85
C ASP A 29 41.33 7.38 -19.86
N ASN A 30 41.74 7.45 -21.11
CA ASN A 30 41.01 8.03 -22.23
C ASN A 30 39.93 7.09 -22.80
N GLY A 31 38.70 7.59 -22.85
CA GLY A 31 37.81 7.33 -23.95
C GLY A 31 36.87 6.12 -23.90
N THR A 32 35.78 6.24 -23.15
CA THR A 32 34.45 5.67 -23.46
C THR A 32 33.40 6.45 -22.63
N PRO A 33 32.20 6.74 -23.11
CA PRO A 33 31.19 7.42 -22.29
C PRO A 33 30.73 6.49 -21.19
N GLN A 34 31.35 6.64 -20.01
CA GLN A 34 30.88 6.00 -18.79
C GLN A 34 29.56 6.66 -18.40
N THR A 35 28.51 5.86 -18.38
CA THR A 35 27.31 6.13 -17.60
C THR A 35 27.77 6.49 -16.18
N ALA A 36 27.60 7.75 -15.80
CA ALA A 36 27.89 8.20 -14.44
C ALA A 36 27.03 7.38 -13.47
N THR A 37 27.62 6.38 -12.84
CA THR A 37 27.14 5.80 -11.60
C THR A 37 27.29 6.90 -10.55
N THR A 38 26.20 7.58 -10.26
CA THR A 38 26.10 8.46 -9.09
C THR A 38 26.40 7.60 -7.87
N ALA A 39 27.57 7.81 -7.27
CA ALA A 39 27.91 7.28 -5.96
C ALA A 39 26.76 7.60 -5.02
N GLY A 40 26.14 6.57 -4.43
CA GLY A 40 24.91 6.71 -3.70
C GLY A 40 25.09 7.57 -2.47
N THR A 41 24.50 8.75 -2.46
CA THR A 41 24.47 9.60 -1.28
C THR A 41 23.75 8.84 -0.16
N LYS A 42 24.45 8.46 0.89
CA LYS A 42 23.86 7.78 2.05
C LYS A 42 22.91 8.75 2.75
N ILE A 43 21.66 8.33 2.89
CA ILE A 43 20.62 9.10 3.58
C ILE A 43 20.66 8.72 5.05
N SER A 44 20.94 9.68 5.92
CA SER A 44 20.94 9.50 7.38
C SER A 44 19.85 10.35 8.02
N PHE A 45 19.06 9.74 8.93
CA PHE A 45 17.99 10.43 9.64
C PHE A 45 18.53 11.08 10.92
N LYS A 46 18.12 12.32 11.19
CA LYS A 46 18.43 13.01 12.46
C LYS A 46 17.54 12.53 13.61
N GLN A 47 16.37 12.04 13.29
CA GLN A 47 15.41 11.47 14.24
C GLN A 47 14.82 10.21 13.64
N THR A 48 14.44 9.28 14.49
CA THR A 48 13.92 7.98 14.06
C THR A 48 12.53 7.70 14.69
N PRO A 49 11.51 8.55 14.42
CA PRO A 49 10.16 8.25 14.84
C PRO A 49 9.64 7.00 14.11
N ASP A 50 8.69 6.29 14.70
CA ASP A 50 7.95 5.27 13.94
C ASP A 50 7.32 5.92 12.71
N LEU A 51 7.41 5.28 11.55
CA LEU A 51 6.72 5.73 10.33
C LEU A 51 5.76 4.65 9.86
N PHE A 52 4.50 5.02 9.72
CA PHE A 52 3.46 4.16 9.18
C PHE A 52 2.96 4.72 7.86
N TRP A 53 3.06 3.91 6.82
CA TRP A 53 2.49 4.20 5.52
C TRP A 53 1.27 3.32 5.31
N VAL A 54 0.10 3.95 5.42
CA VAL A 54 -1.21 3.31 5.32
C VAL A 54 -1.79 3.57 3.94
N ILE A 55 -2.05 2.51 3.20
CA ILE A 55 -2.55 2.54 1.83
C ILE A 55 -3.94 1.93 1.81
N PHE A 56 -4.91 2.66 1.28
CA PHE A 56 -6.25 2.17 0.99
C PHE A 56 -6.37 1.89 -0.51
N ASP A 57 -6.79 0.69 -0.86
CA ASP A 57 -6.89 0.22 -2.24
C ASP A 57 -8.06 0.91 -2.95
N THR A 58 -7.78 1.57 -4.08
CA THR A 58 -8.76 2.29 -4.91
C THR A 58 -9.50 3.45 -4.22
N TYR A 59 -8.92 4.07 -3.20
CA TYR A 59 -9.57 5.19 -2.49
C TYR A 59 -9.50 6.47 -3.34
N PRO A 60 -10.66 7.12 -3.63
CA PRO A 60 -10.72 8.21 -4.62
C PRO A 60 -10.39 9.57 -4.02
N ARG A 61 -10.07 10.52 -4.89
CA ARG A 61 -9.98 11.94 -4.55
C ARG A 61 -11.35 12.50 -4.15
N ALA A 62 -11.32 13.58 -3.36
CA ALA A 62 -12.55 14.25 -2.90
C ALA A 62 -13.39 14.85 -4.04
N ASP A 63 -12.76 15.38 -5.09
CA ASP A 63 -13.46 15.87 -6.28
C ASP A 63 -14.13 14.72 -7.04
N THR A 64 -13.45 13.61 -7.26
CA THR A 64 -14.04 12.41 -7.87
C THR A 64 -15.23 11.90 -7.06
N LEU A 65 -15.12 11.84 -5.73
CA LEU A 65 -16.24 11.45 -4.86
C LEU A 65 -17.45 12.37 -5.03
N ARG A 66 -17.21 13.67 -5.11
CA ARG A 66 -18.29 14.65 -5.26
C ARG A 66 -18.93 14.60 -6.64
N GLU A 67 -18.11 14.57 -7.70
CA GLU A 67 -18.59 14.70 -9.09
C GLU A 67 -19.16 13.40 -9.65
N VAL A 68 -18.51 12.26 -9.33
CA VAL A 68 -18.91 10.95 -9.89
C VAL A 68 -19.91 10.22 -8.99
N TYR A 69 -19.73 10.34 -7.68
CA TYR A 69 -20.50 9.56 -6.70
C TYR A 69 -21.51 10.40 -5.90
N GLY A 70 -21.51 11.73 -6.06
CA GLY A 70 -22.41 12.64 -5.32
C GLY A 70 -22.14 12.65 -3.81
N PHE A 71 -20.94 12.28 -3.38
CA PHE A 71 -20.58 12.13 -1.98
C PHE A 71 -19.52 13.17 -1.57
N SER A 72 -19.81 13.96 -0.51
CA SER A 72 -18.80 14.83 0.10
C SER A 72 -18.03 14.10 1.17
N ASN A 73 -16.71 14.09 1.04
CA ASN A 73 -15.77 13.53 2.02
C ASN A 73 -15.18 14.61 2.94
N ASP A 74 -15.75 15.79 2.96
CA ASP A 74 -15.20 16.98 3.63
C ASP A 74 -15.09 16.77 5.15
N GLU A 75 -16.03 16.05 5.77
CA GLU A 75 -16.01 15.75 7.20
C GLU A 75 -14.73 14.98 7.58
N PHE A 76 -14.42 13.89 6.87
CA PHE A 76 -13.22 13.10 7.11
C PHE A 76 -11.94 13.91 6.85
N LEU A 77 -11.88 14.65 5.73
CA LEU A 77 -10.71 15.44 5.39
C LEU A 77 -10.46 16.60 6.38
N ASN A 78 -11.52 17.23 6.89
CA ASN A 78 -11.40 18.28 7.90
C ASN A 78 -10.93 17.68 9.24
N ARG A 79 -11.42 16.50 9.63
CA ARG A 79 -10.93 15.80 10.81
C ARG A 79 -9.43 15.45 10.69
N LEU A 80 -8.96 15.03 9.53
CA LEU A 80 -7.52 14.83 9.31
C LEU A 80 -6.73 16.13 9.50
N LYS A 81 -7.23 17.25 8.97
CA LYS A 81 -6.59 18.57 9.15
C LYS A 81 -6.57 19.02 10.63
N GLU A 82 -7.64 18.75 11.39
CA GLU A 82 -7.70 18.99 12.83
C GLU A 82 -6.68 18.16 13.62
N MET A 83 -6.23 17.04 13.06
CA MET A 83 -5.15 16.20 13.58
C MET A 83 -3.78 16.55 12.98
N ASP A 84 -3.62 17.74 12.40
CA ASP A 84 -2.39 18.26 11.78
C ASP A 84 -1.91 17.48 10.53
N PHE A 85 -2.79 16.72 9.87
CA PHE A 85 -2.45 16.13 8.58
C PHE A 85 -2.42 17.17 7.47
N ILE A 86 -1.39 17.09 6.63
CA ILE A 86 -1.29 17.85 5.38
C ILE A 86 -2.08 17.11 4.31
N VAL A 87 -3.23 17.65 3.93
CA VAL A 87 -4.13 17.03 2.94
C VAL A 87 -3.86 17.60 1.56
N SER A 88 -3.40 16.74 0.63
CA SER A 88 -3.22 17.11 -0.78
C SER A 88 -4.57 17.33 -1.47
N SER A 89 -4.70 18.39 -2.25
CA SER A 89 -5.96 18.73 -2.96
C SER A 89 -6.16 17.93 -4.25
N LYS A 90 -5.07 17.58 -4.96
CA LYS A 90 -5.12 16.89 -6.26
C LYS A 90 -4.07 15.79 -6.36
N PRO A 91 -4.10 14.76 -5.50
CA PRO A 91 -3.18 13.66 -5.61
C PRO A 91 -3.51 12.82 -6.85
N THR A 92 -2.48 12.26 -7.48
CA THR A 92 -2.60 11.30 -8.58
C THR A 92 -1.73 10.08 -8.30
N SER A 93 -2.17 8.91 -8.72
CA SER A 93 -1.33 7.71 -8.68
C SER A 93 -0.37 7.69 -9.89
N ASN A 94 0.76 7.00 -9.73
CA ASN A 94 1.71 6.85 -10.84
C ASN A 94 1.24 5.82 -11.87
N TYR A 95 0.41 4.87 -11.44
CA TYR A 95 -0.13 3.77 -12.26
C TYR A 95 -1.52 3.38 -11.78
N THR A 96 -2.26 2.70 -12.64
CA THR A 96 -3.59 2.14 -12.34
C THR A 96 -3.55 0.74 -11.73
N SER A 97 -2.38 0.22 -11.44
CA SER A 97 -2.14 -1.11 -10.87
C SER A 97 -1.43 -1.00 -9.53
N THR A 98 -1.95 -1.61 -8.48
CA THR A 98 -1.39 -1.63 -7.13
C THR A 98 0.10 -1.96 -7.09
N PRO A 99 0.60 -3.07 -7.69
CA PRO A 99 2.02 -3.38 -7.63
C PRO A 99 2.91 -2.33 -8.27
N LEU A 100 2.47 -1.76 -9.40
CA LEU A 100 3.24 -0.72 -10.09
C LEU A 100 3.19 0.61 -9.35
N SER A 101 2.03 1.01 -8.85
CA SER A 101 1.86 2.28 -8.13
C SER A 101 2.63 2.28 -6.81
N VAL A 102 2.40 1.30 -5.95
CA VAL A 102 3.10 1.15 -4.67
C VAL A 102 4.58 0.88 -4.89
N GLY A 103 4.93 0.01 -5.83
CA GLY A 103 6.32 -0.29 -6.18
C GLY A 103 7.09 0.94 -6.68
N SER A 104 6.45 1.82 -7.46
CA SER A 104 7.09 3.06 -7.92
C SER A 104 7.39 4.01 -6.76
N THR A 105 6.48 4.14 -5.82
CA THR A 105 6.67 4.98 -4.63
C THR A 105 7.77 4.40 -3.73
N LEU A 106 7.79 3.08 -3.51
CA LEU A 106 8.83 2.39 -2.74
C LEU A 106 10.22 2.48 -3.38
N ASN A 107 10.31 2.60 -4.71
CA ASN A 107 11.59 2.80 -5.39
C ASN A 107 11.96 4.26 -5.58
N LEU A 108 11.08 5.20 -5.22
CA LEU A 108 11.26 6.64 -5.49
C LEU A 108 11.52 6.91 -6.99
N ASP A 109 10.90 6.10 -7.85
CA ASP A 109 11.12 6.14 -9.30
C ASP A 109 10.00 5.39 -10.04
N TYR A 110 9.77 5.71 -11.32
CA TYR A 110 8.86 4.95 -12.16
C TYR A 110 9.39 3.53 -12.41
N ILE A 111 8.48 2.56 -12.31
CA ILE A 111 8.80 1.16 -12.58
C ILE A 111 9.01 0.94 -14.07
N ILE A 112 8.08 1.45 -14.90
CA ILE A 112 8.10 1.28 -16.33
C ILE A 112 8.80 2.47 -16.99
N ARG A 113 9.79 2.18 -17.83
CA ARG A 113 10.47 3.15 -18.68
C ARG A 113 10.36 2.69 -20.14
N GLY A 114 9.35 3.22 -20.83
CA GLY A 114 9.01 2.81 -22.21
C GLY A 114 7.98 1.69 -22.25
N PHE A 115 8.23 0.62 -23.02
CA PHE A 115 7.28 -0.52 -23.09
C PHE A 115 7.37 -1.40 -21.84
N ILE A 116 6.22 -1.92 -21.40
CA ILE A 116 6.12 -2.86 -20.28
C ILE A 116 6.93 -4.13 -20.58
N LYS A 117 7.76 -4.54 -19.62
CA LYS A 117 8.56 -5.76 -19.67
C LYS A 117 8.24 -6.65 -18.46
N ARG A 118 8.57 -7.94 -18.59
CA ARG A 118 8.42 -8.89 -17.47
C ARG A 118 9.22 -8.46 -16.23
N GLU A 119 10.40 -7.89 -16.45
CA GLU A 119 11.29 -7.40 -15.40
C GLU A 119 10.63 -6.27 -14.58
N ASP A 120 9.76 -5.46 -15.19
CA ASP A 120 9.05 -4.39 -14.50
C ASP A 120 8.06 -4.96 -13.47
N ALA A 121 7.32 -6.01 -13.84
CA ALA A 121 6.43 -6.71 -12.91
C ALA A 121 7.21 -7.38 -11.76
N ILE A 122 8.35 -8.02 -12.07
CA ILE A 122 9.23 -8.61 -11.05
C ILE A 122 9.75 -7.53 -10.10
N ARG A 123 10.21 -6.40 -10.63
CA ARG A 123 10.70 -5.28 -9.83
C ARG A 123 9.60 -4.70 -8.92
N ALA A 124 8.38 -4.54 -9.45
CA ALA A 124 7.24 -4.07 -8.66
C ALA A 124 6.93 -5.02 -7.49
N ASN A 125 6.85 -6.33 -7.76
CA ASN A 125 6.58 -7.34 -6.73
C ASN A 125 7.72 -7.44 -5.70
N ASN A 126 8.97 -7.39 -6.12
CA ASN A 126 10.12 -7.35 -5.23
C ASN A 126 10.08 -6.13 -4.28
N SER A 127 9.61 -4.98 -4.78
CA SER A 127 9.47 -3.79 -3.96
C SER A 127 8.46 -3.99 -2.83
N LEU A 128 7.33 -4.63 -3.12
CA LEU A 128 6.33 -4.99 -2.12
C LEU A 128 6.85 -6.02 -1.13
N ALA A 129 7.73 -6.92 -1.58
CA ALA A 129 8.40 -7.92 -0.74
C ALA A 129 9.56 -7.35 0.10
N GLY A 130 9.70 -6.04 0.19
CA GLY A 130 10.73 -5.42 1.05
C GLY A 130 12.07 -5.16 0.36
N LYS A 131 12.16 -5.32 -0.96
CA LYS A 131 13.37 -5.06 -1.77
C LYS A 131 13.21 -3.77 -2.57
N SER A 132 13.34 -2.62 -1.93
CA SER A 132 13.24 -1.31 -2.58
C SER A 132 14.13 -0.29 -1.92
N LYS A 133 14.36 0.83 -2.61
CA LYS A 133 15.16 1.95 -2.08
C LYS A 133 14.65 2.47 -0.73
N VAL A 134 13.33 2.57 -0.56
CA VAL A 134 12.75 3.02 0.71
C VAL A 134 13.08 2.02 1.82
N HIS A 135 12.93 0.73 1.59
CA HIS A 135 13.29 -0.28 2.58
C HIS A 135 14.77 -0.21 2.97
N ASP A 136 15.65 -0.07 1.99
CA ASP A 136 17.11 0.03 2.24
C ASP A 136 17.42 1.28 3.07
N ILE A 137 16.85 2.45 2.73
CA ILE A 137 17.01 3.68 3.48
C ILE A 137 16.58 3.49 4.94
N PHE A 138 15.42 2.88 5.19
CA PHE A 138 14.94 2.69 6.56
C PHE A 138 15.76 1.64 7.32
N ARG A 139 16.17 0.53 6.68
CA ARG A 139 17.08 -0.45 7.29
C ARG A 139 18.41 0.17 7.69
N ASP A 140 19.01 0.96 6.80
CA ASP A 140 20.29 1.65 7.06
C ASP A 140 20.20 2.64 8.23
N ASN A 141 18.99 3.12 8.53
CA ASN A 141 18.71 3.98 9.68
C ASN A 141 18.18 3.21 10.92
N GLY A 142 18.33 1.89 10.95
CA GLY A 142 18.04 1.06 12.11
C GLY A 142 16.58 0.72 12.36
N TYR A 143 15.70 0.95 11.38
CA TYR A 143 14.29 0.60 11.50
C TYR A 143 14.06 -0.91 11.37
N ARG A 144 13.07 -1.40 12.11
CA ARG A 144 12.47 -2.71 11.87
C ARG A 144 11.35 -2.57 10.85
N MET A 145 11.33 -3.46 9.84
CA MET A 145 10.27 -3.50 8.83
C MET A 145 9.05 -4.23 9.38
N ALA A 146 7.86 -3.66 9.18
CA ALA A 146 6.60 -4.27 9.58
C ALA A 146 5.60 -4.14 8.42
N HIS A 147 5.16 -5.26 7.86
CA HIS A 147 4.30 -5.28 6.69
C HIS A 147 2.97 -5.97 6.98
N TRP A 148 1.89 -5.32 6.59
CA TRP A 148 0.52 -5.80 6.58
C TRP A 148 -0.03 -5.64 5.17
N ILE A 149 0.27 -6.58 4.28
CA ILE A 149 -0.10 -6.50 2.87
C ILE A 149 -0.95 -7.71 2.50
N TRP A 150 -1.92 -7.47 1.61
CA TRP A 150 -2.78 -8.53 1.08
C TRP A 150 -1.99 -9.71 0.50
N ASN A 151 -2.53 -10.91 0.76
CA ASN A 151 -1.93 -12.24 0.62
C ASN A 151 -1.65 -12.66 -0.84
N GLY A 152 -1.32 -11.97 -1.74
CA GLY A 152 -0.85 -12.37 -3.09
C GLY A 152 0.40 -11.63 -3.51
N LEU A 153 0.71 -10.56 -2.78
CA LEU A 153 1.76 -9.62 -3.16
C LEU A 153 2.97 -9.70 -2.23
N LEU A 154 2.87 -10.40 -1.08
CA LEU A 154 3.92 -10.41 -0.07
C LEU A 154 4.45 -11.82 0.16
N ASN A 155 5.75 -11.99 0.00
CA ASN A 155 6.48 -13.14 0.51
C ASN A 155 7.12 -12.78 1.85
N CYS A 156 6.59 -13.34 2.95
CA CYS A 156 7.13 -13.10 4.29
C CYS A 156 8.49 -13.75 4.53
N ASP A 157 8.89 -14.72 3.73
CA ASP A 157 10.15 -15.46 3.91
C ASP A 157 11.39 -14.58 3.69
N GLU A 158 11.21 -13.39 3.11
CA GLU A 158 12.27 -12.44 2.86
C GLU A 158 12.47 -11.39 3.98
N PHE A 159 11.66 -11.47 5.04
CA PHE A 159 11.77 -10.58 6.20
C PHE A 159 12.51 -11.29 7.34
N GLU A 160 13.85 -11.25 7.32
CA GLU A 160 14.70 -11.96 8.30
C GLU A 160 14.49 -11.48 9.74
N GLU A 161 14.19 -10.20 9.96
CA GLU A 161 13.90 -9.62 11.29
C GLU A 161 12.57 -8.87 11.33
N GLY A 162 11.83 -8.86 10.21
CA GLY A 162 10.63 -8.06 10.04
C GLY A 162 9.40 -8.72 10.61
N LEU A 163 8.43 -7.87 10.94
CA LEU A 163 7.10 -8.29 11.27
C LEU A 163 6.31 -8.35 9.96
N CYS A 164 6.10 -9.56 9.46
CA CYS A 164 5.24 -9.79 8.32
C CYS A 164 3.95 -10.43 8.81
N PHE A 165 2.87 -9.71 8.67
CA PHE A 165 1.55 -10.20 9.06
C PHE A 165 0.81 -10.64 7.81
N ARG A 166 0.78 -11.95 7.62
CA ARG A 166 0.02 -12.63 6.59
C ARG A 166 -1.12 -13.37 7.25
N ARG A 167 -2.32 -13.21 6.74
CA ARG A 167 -3.39 -14.10 7.13
C ARG A 167 -3.17 -15.44 6.41
N ASP A 168 -2.96 -16.49 7.17
CA ASP A 168 -2.80 -17.83 6.60
C ASP A 168 -4.07 -18.21 5.85
N SER A 169 -3.96 -18.30 4.53
CA SER A 169 -4.93 -19.04 3.73
C SER A 169 -4.50 -20.51 3.73
N LEU A 170 -5.44 -21.41 3.86
CA LEU A 170 -5.20 -22.80 3.49
C LEU A 170 -4.86 -22.79 1.98
N LYS A 171 -3.58 -22.68 1.65
CA LYS A 171 -3.09 -22.92 0.30
C LYS A 171 -2.86 -24.42 0.19
N PHE A 172 -3.70 -25.05 -0.59
CA PHE A 172 -3.31 -26.35 -1.18
C PHE A 172 -2.19 -26.03 -2.19
N ASP A 173 -1.12 -26.79 -2.16
CA ASP A 173 -0.09 -26.71 -3.19
C ASP A 173 -0.68 -27.14 -4.55
N GLU A 174 0.06 -26.96 -5.64
CA GLU A 174 -0.41 -27.31 -6.99
C GLU A 174 -0.79 -28.79 -7.10
N LEU A 175 -0.06 -29.68 -6.42
CA LEU A 175 -0.32 -31.11 -6.41
C LEU A 175 -1.57 -31.44 -5.58
N GLU A 176 -1.72 -30.85 -4.41
CA GLU A 176 -2.89 -31.01 -3.55
C GLU A 176 -4.15 -30.46 -4.24
N SER A 177 -4.05 -29.31 -4.90
CA SER A 177 -5.12 -28.72 -5.70
C SER A 177 -5.51 -29.62 -6.87
N ALA A 178 -4.54 -30.16 -7.58
CA ALA A 178 -4.77 -31.12 -8.67
C ALA A 178 -5.42 -32.42 -8.15
N LEU A 179 -4.94 -32.98 -7.07
CA LEU A 179 -5.52 -34.19 -6.45
C LEU A 179 -6.95 -33.95 -5.99
N ILE A 180 -7.24 -32.83 -5.35
CA ILE A 180 -8.58 -32.46 -4.91
C ILE A 180 -9.50 -32.25 -6.11
N SER A 181 -9.02 -31.66 -7.21
CA SER A 181 -9.81 -31.41 -8.41
C SER A 181 -10.31 -32.69 -9.09
N TRP A 182 -9.60 -33.79 -8.91
CA TRP A 182 -9.95 -35.14 -9.46
C TRP A 182 -10.85 -35.99 -8.55
N THR A 183 -11.22 -35.45 -7.40
CA THR A 183 -12.08 -36.16 -6.44
C THR A 183 -13.47 -35.54 -6.36
N PRO A 184 -14.51 -36.28 -5.93
CA PRO A 184 -15.83 -35.71 -5.63
C PRO A 184 -15.81 -34.63 -4.55
N LEU A 185 -14.68 -34.51 -3.82
CA LEU A 185 -14.45 -33.45 -2.82
C LEU A 185 -14.19 -32.09 -3.45
N ASN A 186 -13.97 -32.00 -4.76
CA ASN A 186 -13.77 -30.72 -5.45
C ASN A 186 -14.90 -29.72 -5.17
N SER A 187 -16.15 -30.17 -5.19
CA SER A 187 -17.30 -29.31 -4.86
C SER A 187 -17.33 -28.85 -3.38
N LEU A 188 -16.79 -29.67 -2.49
CA LEU A 188 -16.67 -29.37 -1.08
C LEU A 188 -15.42 -28.49 -0.82
N ALA A 189 -14.30 -28.81 -1.45
CA ALA A 189 -13.07 -28.02 -1.41
C ALA A 189 -13.31 -26.59 -1.93
N GLY A 190 -13.99 -26.42 -3.06
CA GLY A 190 -14.38 -25.12 -3.57
C GLY A 190 -15.34 -24.34 -2.66
N LYS A 191 -16.18 -25.02 -1.86
CA LYS A 191 -17.01 -24.39 -0.83
C LYS A 191 -16.18 -24.02 0.41
N ILE A 192 -15.25 -24.88 0.79
CA ILE A 192 -14.32 -24.65 1.90
C ILE A 192 -13.36 -23.50 1.52
N GLU A 193 -12.76 -23.57 0.34
CA GLU A 193 -11.90 -22.52 -0.19
C GLU A 193 -12.66 -21.19 -0.27
N LYS A 194 -13.88 -21.13 -0.84
CA LYS A 194 -14.70 -19.91 -0.81
C LYS A 194 -15.05 -19.42 0.59
N ARG A 195 -15.18 -20.32 1.57
CA ARG A 195 -15.45 -19.95 2.97
C ARG A 195 -14.20 -19.39 3.67
N PHE A 196 -13.01 -19.85 3.28
CA PHE A 196 -11.74 -19.44 3.86
C PHE A 196 -11.01 -18.36 3.00
N THR A 197 -11.04 -18.44 1.67
CA THR A 197 -10.45 -17.44 0.77
C THR A 197 -11.27 -16.16 0.67
N GLY A 198 -12.57 -16.23 0.94
CA GLY A 198 -13.42 -15.05 1.04
C GLY A 198 -13.00 -14.02 2.11
N THR A 199 -12.02 -14.36 2.94
CA THR A 199 -11.58 -13.56 4.10
C THR A 199 -10.08 -13.19 4.08
N ASN A 200 -9.37 -13.43 2.99
CA ASN A 200 -7.90 -13.25 2.92
C ASN A 200 -7.45 -11.80 2.75
N ARG A 201 -8.26 -10.83 3.09
CA ARG A 201 -7.90 -9.41 3.02
C ARG A 201 -7.68 -8.88 4.42
N PHE A 202 -6.57 -8.18 4.63
CA PHE A 202 -6.34 -7.45 5.87
C PHE A 202 -7.35 -6.31 5.96
N GLU A 203 -8.00 -6.28 7.09
CA GLU A 203 -8.92 -5.22 7.49
C GLU A 203 -8.38 -4.58 8.77
N ALA A 204 -8.86 -3.39 9.10
CA ALA A 204 -8.34 -2.66 10.26
C ALA A 204 -8.26 -3.50 11.55
N PRO A 205 -9.23 -4.35 11.93
CA PRO A 205 -9.13 -5.15 13.15
C PRO A 205 -7.87 -6.04 13.22
N ASP A 206 -7.46 -6.63 12.09
CA ASP A 206 -6.25 -7.46 12.04
C ASP A 206 -5.00 -6.59 12.25
N VAL A 207 -4.97 -5.41 11.60
CA VAL A 207 -3.90 -4.42 11.75
C VAL A 207 -3.81 -3.91 13.19
N LEU A 208 -4.94 -3.54 13.79
CA LEU A 208 -4.99 -3.04 15.17
C LEU A 208 -4.45 -4.07 16.17
N ALA A 209 -4.84 -5.34 16.02
CA ALA A 209 -4.35 -6.43 16.85
C ALA A 209 -2.84 -6.65 16.69
N ALA A 210 -2.32 -6.53 15.48
CA ALA A 210 -0.90 -6.67 15.18
C ALA A 210 -0.08 -5.47 15.70
N LEU A 211 -0.56 -4.25 15.52
CA LEU A 211 0.08 -3.04 16.05
C LEU A 211 0.24 -3.07 17.56
N GLN A 212 -0.77 -3.58 18.29
CA GLN A 212 -0.71 -3.71 19.74
C GLN A 212 0.39 -4.67 20.22
N LYS A 213 0.73 -5.67 19.41
CA LYS A 213 1.74 -6.70 19.73
C LYS A 213 3.12 -6.37 19.16
N ALA A 214 3.24 -5.38 18.31
CA ALA A 214 4.50 -5.05 17.67
C ALA A 214 5.54 -4.58 18.72
N PRO A 215 6.81 -5.06 18.64
CA PRO A 215 7.88 -4.65 19.55
C PRO A 215 8.14 -3.15 19.53
N THR A 216 8.71 -2.61 20.62
CA THR A 216 9.00 -1.18 20.80
C THR A 216 10.49 -0.87 20.97
N ASP A 217 11.32 -1.87 20.79
CA ASP A 217 12.79 -1.79 21.00
C ASP A 217 13.54 -1.09 19.86
N LYS A 218 12.93 -1.03 18.68
CA LYS A 218 13.46 -0.31 17.51
C LYS A 218 12.33 0.52 16.89
N PRO A 219 12.67 1.61 16.17
CA PRO A 219 11.67 2.33 15.39
C PRO A 219 11.09 1.43 14.30
N LEU A 220 9.80 1.58 13.99
CA LEU A 220 9.10 0.79 12.98
C LEU A 220 8.94 1.58 11.68
N PHE A 221 9.21 0.93 10.55
CA PHE A 221 8.66 1.29 9.26
C PHE A 221 7.51 0.34 8.95
N GLY A 222 6.28 0.81 9.12
CA GLY A 222 5.05 0.05 8.93
C GLY A 222 4.43 0.31 7.56
N LEU A 223 4.37 -0.70 6.68
CA LEU A 223 3.64 -0.64 5.42
C LEU A 223 2.33 -1.41 5.59
N ILE A 224 1.21 -0.69 5.56
CA ILE A 224 -0.14 -1.23 5.81
C ILE A 224 -0.97 -1.03 4.55
N HIS A 225 -1.42 -2.12 3.92
CA HIS A 225 -2.29 -2.08 2.75
C HIS A 225 -3.65 -2.66 3.09
N ILE A 226 -4.67 -1.81 3.10
CA ILE A 226 -6.08 -2.13 3.39
C ILE A 226 -6.84 -2.19 2.08
N THR A 227 -7.61 -3.26 1.89
CA THR A 227 -8.28 -3.51 0.62
C THR A 227 -9.59 -2.72 0.41
N VAL A 228 -10.13 -2.10 1.45
CA VAL A 228 -11.29 -1.20 1.34
C VAL A 228 -10.81 0.14 0.77
N PRO A 229 -11.52 0.75 -0.20
CA PRO A 229 -12.84 0.43 -0.76
C PRO A 229 -12.85 -0.44 -2.03
N HIS A 230 -11.79 -1.15 -2.38
CA HIS A 230 -11.75 -2.04 -3.55
C HIS A 230 -12.85 -3.12 -3.49
N ASP A 231 -13.43 -3.46 -4.65
CA ASP A 231 -14.35 -4.60 -4.77
C ASP A 231 -13.66 -5.93 -4.37
N PRO A 232 -14.42 -6.91 -3.93
CA PRO A 232 -15.86 -6.97 -3.72
C PRO A 232 -16.30 -6.18 -2.48
N TYR A 233 -17.39 -5.43 -2.61
CA TYR A 233 -17.92 -4.58 -1.54
C TYR A 233 -18.49 -5.41 -0.40
N ARG A 234 -17.84 -5.41 0.74
CA ARG A 234 -18.09 -6.33 1.86
C ARG A 234 -18.74 -5.67 3.07
N PHE A 235 -18.71 -4.35 3.10
CA PHE A 235 -19.16 -3.59 4.25
C PHE A 235 -20.28 -2.64 3.90
N LYS A 236 -21.09 -2.35 4.89
CA LYS A 236 -22.00 -1.20 4.93
C LYS A 236 -21.23 0.05 5.35
N ALA A 237 -21.84 1.21 5.27
CA ALA A 237 -21.24 2.48 5.66
C ALA A 237 -20.72 2.50 7.12
N ASP A 238 -21.33 1.73 8.02
CA ASP A 238 -20.93 1.56 9.42
C ASP A 238 -19.92 0.42 9.65
N CYS A 239 -19.29 -0.07 8.59
CA CYS A 239 -18.37 -1.21 8.62
C CYS A 239 -19.00 -2.56 9.04
N GLN A 240 -20.31 -2.67 9.15
CA GLN A 240 -20.92 -3.98 9.34
C GLN A 240 -20.83 -4.83 8.07
N PRO A 241 -20.53 -6.13 8.18
CA PRO A 241 -20.43 -6.99 7.01
C PRO A 241 -21.75 -7.05 6.22
N VAL A 242 -21.65 -7.01 4.89
CA VAL A 242 -22.76 -7.28 3.99
C VAL A 242 -23.03 -8.77 3.96
N SER A 243 -24.31 -9.18 4.05
CA SER A 243 -24.66 -10.60 3.97
C SER A 243 -24.40 -11.16 2.57
N SER A 244 -24.15 -12.48 2.46
CA SER A 244 -23.90 -13.14 1.18
C SER A 244 -25.07 -13.04 0.19
N SER A 245 -26.28 -12.82 0.66
CA SER A 245 -27.48 -12.61 -0.16
C SER A 245 -27.58 -11.17 -0.67
N GLU A 246 -27.21 -10.19 0.12
CA GLU A 246 -27.08 -8.79 -0.27
C GLU A 246 -25.94 -8.62 -1.26
N TYR A 247 -24.78 -9.20 -0.98
CA TYR A 247 -23.59 -9.14 -1.83
C TYR A 247 -23.84 -9.53 -3.29
N ARG A 248 -24.65 -10.57 -3.54
CA ARG A 248 -24.97 -11.03 -4.89
C ARG A 248 -25.89 -10.10 -5.67
N ARG A 249 -26.58 -9.17 -5.02
CA ARG A 249 -27.53 -8.23 -5.65
C ARG A 249 -26.89 -6.90 -6.04
N LEU A 250 -25.69 -6.62 -5.56
CA LEU A 250 -25.17 -5.28 -5.42
C LEU A 250 -23.80 -5.07 -6.14
N ILE A 251 -23.44 -5.98 -7.05
CA ILE A 251 -22.28 -5.79 -7.94
C ILE A 251 -22.61 -4.60 -8.84
N ASP A 252 -21.81 -3.53 -8.78
CA ASP A 252 -21.91 -2.27 -9.55
C ASP A 252 -22.80 -1.14 -9.01
N ASP A 253 -23.21 -1.14 -7.75
CA ASP A 253 -23.93 0.00 -7.18
C ASP A 253 -22.94 1.06 -6.63
N LYS A 254 -22.94 2.27 -7.23
CA LYS A 254 -22.16 3.43 -6.74
C LYS A 254 -22.35 3.70 -5.24
N ARG A 255 -23.54 3.45 -4.70
CA ARG A 255 -23.82 3.58 -3.27
C ARG A 255 -22.98 2.63 -2.43
N GLN A 256 -22.80 1.39 -2.90
CA GLN A 256 -21.97 0.43 -2.15
C GLN A 256 -20.51 0.82 -2.14
N TYR A 257 -20.01 1.37 -3.23
CA TYR A 257 -18.67 1.93 -3.23
C TYR A 257 -18.54 3.09 -2.22
N VAL A 258 -19.54 3.97 -2.17
CA VAL A 258 -19.59 5.04 -1.15
C VAL A 258 -19.65 4.46 0.26
N ASP A 259 -20.41 3.38 0.49
CA ASP A 259 -20.44 2.68 1.77
C ASP A 259 -19.05 2.13 2.14
N GLN A 260 -18.30 1.58 1.15
CA GLN A 260 -16.91 1.16 1.40
C GLN A 260 -16.00 2.35 1.73
N VAL A 261 -16.18 3.51 1.10
CA VAL A 261 -15.43 4.72 1.42
C VAL A 261 -15.71 5.19 2.84
N HIS A 262 -16.97 5.18 3.27
CA HIS A 262 -17.33 5.44 4.68
C HIS A 262 -16.63 4.48 5.64
N CYS A 263 -16.68 3.20 5.33
CA CYS A 263 -16.00 2.19 6.16
C CYS A 263 -14.47 2.40 6.16
N ALA A 264 -13.88 2.73 5.01
CA ALA A 264 -12.46 3.08 4.93
C ALA A 264 -12.10 4.28 5.82
N ASN A 265 -12.95 5.30 5.90
CA ASN A 265 -12.75 6.44 6.79
C ASN A 265 -12.77 6.02 8.27
N ILE A 266 -13.72 5.17 8.66
CA ILE A 266 -13.80 4.62 10.03
C ILE A 266 -12.55 3.79 10.34
N GLN A 267 -12.14 2.92 9.43
CA GLN A 267 -10.94 2.10 9.59
C GLN A 267 -9.67 2.94 9.65
N SER A 268 -9.56 3.98 8.80
CA SER A 268 -8.45 4.94 8.83
C SER A 268 -8.31 5.57 10.22
N GLN A 269 -9.41 6.07 10.76
CA GLN A 269 -9.41 6.72 12.06
C GLN A 269 -8.96 5.77 13.17
N ALA A 270 -9.47 4.53 13.18
CA ALA A 270 -9.08 3.54 14.17
C ALA A 270 -7.59 3.17 14.09
N ILE A 271 -7.04 3.10 12.88
CA ILE A 271 -5.60 2.84 12.65
C ILE A 271 -4.78 4.03 13.15
N ILE A 272 -5.13 5.26 12.78
CA ILE A 272 -4.45 6.48 13.23
C ILE A 272 -4.45 6.57 14.76
N ASP A 273 -5.60 6.42 15.40
CA ASP A 273 -5.74 6.49 16.84
C ASP A 273 -4.87 5.43 17.55
N THR A 274 -4.79 4.22 16.99
CA THR A 274 -3.97 3.14 17.55
C THR A 274 -2.48 3.42 17.39
N ILE A 275 -2.05 3.95 16.24
CA ILE A 275 -0.66 4.34 16.00
C ILE A 275 -0.25 5.45 16.97
N LEU A 276 -1.05 6.51 17.07
CA LEU A 276 -0.74 7.65 17.94
C LEU A 276 -0.82 7.30 19.44
N LYS A 277 -1.71 6.38 19.82
CA LYS A 277 -1.75 5.85 21.19
C LYS A 277 -0.49 5.05 21.53
N ARG A 278 0.07 4.32 20.54
CA ARG A 278 1.31 3.56 20.71
C ARG A 278 2.52 4.50 20.82
N ASN A 279 2.62 5.45 19.92
CA ASN A 279 3.69 6.44 19.89
C ASN A 279 3.15 7.77 19.31
N PRO A 280 2.92 8.79 20.16
CA PRO A 280 2.37 10.08 19.71
C PRO A 280 3.26 10.83 18.71
N ASN A 281 4.55 10.49 18.66
CA ASN A 281 5.50 11.10 17.72
C ASN A 281 5.61 10.34 16.39
N SER A 282 4.73 9.37 16.13
CA SER A 282 4.72 8.63 14.87
C SER A 282 4.44 9.53 13.68
N VAL A 283 5.10 9.28 12.57
CA VAL A 283 4.78 9.86 11.27
C VAL A 283 3.81 8.92 10.56
N ILE A 284 2.69 9.47 10.09
CA ILE A 284 1.66 8.71 9.38
C ILE A 284 1.49 9.27 7.98
N ILE A 285 1.67 8.43 6.97
CA ILE A 285 1.35 8.74 5.57
C ILE A 285 0.08 7.97 5.23
N LEU A 286 -0.97 8.69 4.87
CA LEU A 286 -2.24 8.12 4.43
C LEU A 286 -2.36 8.33 2.93
N GLN A 287 -2.50 7.25 2.16
CA GLN A 287 -2.46 7.28 0.70
C GLN A 287 -3.42 6.27 0.10
N SER A 288 -3.85 6.52 -1.13
CA SER A 288 -4.39 5.48 -2.01
C SER A 288 -3.32 5.00 -2.98
N ASP A 289 -3.39 3.74 -3.39
CA ASP A 289 -2.53 3.20 -4.43
C ASP A 289 -3.02 3.59 -5.84
N THR A 290 -4.35 3.59 -6.04
CA THR A 290 -5.00 3.94 -7.31
C THR A 290 -6.28 4.73 -7.05
N GLY A 291 -6.92 5.24 -8.11
CA GLY A 291 -8.29 5.74 -8.05
C GLY A 291 -9.32 4.60 -8.12
N PRO A 292 -10.63 4.92 -8.17
CA PRO A 292 -11.70 3.93 -8.26
C PRO A 292 -11.58 3.08 -9.52
N SER A 293 -12.02 1.81 -9.43
CA SER A 293 -12.00 0.91 -10.59
C SER A 293 -12.99 1.37 -11.65
N TRP A 294 -12.69 1.06 -12.92
CA TRP A 294 -13.49 1.45 -14.08
C TRP A 294 -14.96 0.99 -14.01
N SER A 295 -15.22 -0.18 -13.43
CA SER A 295 -16.56 -0.71 -13.24
C SER A 295 -17.48 0.21 -12.43
N THR A 296 -16.93 1.03 -11.56
CA THR A 296 -17.67 1.95 -10.67
C THR A 296 -17.87 3.34 -11.27
N VAL A 297 -17.07 3.74 -12.25
CA VAL A 297 -17.15 5.09 -12.87
C VAL A 297 -18.20 5.17 -13.97
N GLY A 298 -18.70 4.05 -14.47
CA GLY A 298 -19.81 3.98 -15.43
C GLY A 298 -19.42 4.22 -16.87
N GLY A 299 -18.84 3.22 -17.52
CA GLY A 299 -18.98 2.94 -18.96
C GLY A 299 -18.55 3.99 -19.99
N GLY A 300 -17.66 4.91 -19.68
CA GLY A 300 -16.98 5.71 -20.70
C GLY A 300 -15.94 4.89 -21.48
N SER A 301 -15.48 5.34 -22.64
CA SER A 301 -14.42 4.65 -23.37
C SER A 301 -13.09 4.69 -22.59
N LEU A 302 -12.28 3.66 -22.73
CA LEU A 302 -10.94 3.59 -22.10
C LEU A 302 -10.06 4.80 -22.43
N ASP A 303 -10.38 5.52 -23.50
CA ASP A 303 -9.62 6.65 -23.99
C ASP A 303 -9.80 7.93 -23.17
N GLU A 304 -10.92 8.11 -22.45
CA GLU A 304 -11.18 9.31 -21.64
C GLU A 304 -10.55 9.24 -20.24
N ALA A 305 -10.29 8.06 -19.71
CA ALA A 305 -9.75 7.88 -18.36
C ALA A 305 -8.22 7.97 -18.27
N PHE A 306 -7.50 7.94 -19.41
CA PHE A 306 -6.04 7.95 -19.43
C PHE A 306 -5.42 9.34 -19.55
N TYR A 307 -6.22 10.38 -19.81
CA TYR A 307 -5.70 11.73 -20.13
C TYR A 307 -6.15 12.85 -19.17
N GLU A 308 -6.88 12.55 -18.11
CA GLU A 308 -7.14 13.48 -17.00
C GLU A 308 -6.42 13.03 -15.71
#